data_57ef8a7c26bfc28b9fc67773e2a6610e
#
_entry.id   57ef8a7c26bfc28b9fc67773e2a6610e
#
_cell.length_a   1.000
_cell.length_b   1.000
_cell.length_c   1.000
_cell.angle_alpha   90.00
_cell.angle_beta   90.00
_cell.angle_gamma   90.00
#
_symmetry.space_group_name_H-M   'P 1'
#
loop_
_entity.id
_entity.type
_entity.pdbx_description
1 polymer ?
#
loop_
_entity_poly.entity_id
_entity_poly.type
_entity_poly.pdbx_seq_one_letter_code
_entity_poly.pdbx_strand_id
1 'polypeptide(L)'
;MLKINKYSLIKNAAVLGVASLSLSLIATSSSFSDGHIYGENNPVTVKGYKGSKTDSTAYTGQMARQLQHNSLKKIVSKGKPSDPTSNTLNKMLNYFENKDKTKSMAILDPKSSSKFPVKQKMVGEISTGSNLAGKADGRVQLSWPNNMTGADVIRFMIKKASKISGGVDMRNGMNYPQLISKYTMGAVLYHQACDNYLDEKMTASNKPNDKPYKKGAYYTGKEHSWDEAFGYWGAAAHTMTLSAQQSYDVAKKKDLKAADFNKDGVVDLYKEMTYGHAYYASAFDRGGKTDYLKTVTKAFIDGRKIITAADGEKLTSSDLTKVHEP
;
A
#
# COMPACT_ATOMS: atom_id res chain seq x y z
N MET A 1 -18.40 56.36 3.68
CA MET A 1 -19.65 57.04 4.18
C MET A 1 -20.82 56.10 3.98
N LEU A 2 -21.60 55.94 5.06
CA LEU A 2 -22.94 55.35 5.21
C LEU A 2 -23.07 53.82 4.99
N LYS A 3 -23.80 53.15 5.82
CA LYS A 3 -24.32 53.19 7.20
C LYS A 3 -24.94 51.82 7.46
N ILE A 4 -24.70 51.39 8.66
CA ILE A 4 -25.30 50.25 9.36
C ILE A 4 -26.82 50.39 9.41
N ASN A 5 -27.57 49.30 9.33
CA ASN A 5 -28.79 49.20 10.12
C ASN A 5 -29.08 47.82 10.67
N LYS A 6 -29.23 47.80 11.98
CA LYS A 6 -29.68 46.71 12.86
C LYS A 6 -31.22 46.68 12.91
N TYR A 7 -31.71 45.68 13.57
CA TYR A 7 -33.04 45.40 14.17
C TYR A 7 -33.77 44.25 13.47
N SER A 8 -34.42 43.31 14.10
CA SER A 8 -34.88 43.20 15.46
C SER A 8 -35.37 41.78 15.75
N LEU A 9 -35.21 41.39 17.02
CA LEU A 9 -35.84 40.24 17.70
C LEU A 9 -37.35 40.18 17.50
N ILE A 10 -37.93 38.99 17.45
CA ILE A 10 -39.17 38.66 18.19
C ILE A 10 -39.07 37.24 18.74
N LYS A 11 -39.27 37.15 20.06
CA LYS A 11 -39.48 35.93 20.87
C LYS A 11 -40.89 35.40 20.63
N ASN A 12 -41.08 34.11 20.67
CA ASN A 12 -42.23 33.52 21.37
C ASN A 12 -41.90 32.13 21.85
N ALA A 13 -42.00 31.96 23.15
CA ALA A 13 -41.96 30.72 23.89
C ALA A 13 -43.35 30.07 23.86
N ALA A 14 -43.43 28.77 23.72
CA ALA A 14 -44.52 27.98 24.24
C ALA A 14 -43.99 26.66 24.77
N VAL A 15 -44.32 26.45 26.03
CA VAL A 15 -43.98 25.31 26.89
C VAL A 15 -44.98 24.18 26.65
N LEU A 16 -44.50 22.95 26.84
CA LEU A 16 -45.14 21.76 27.43
C LEU A 16 -44.99 20.47 26.60
N GLY A 17 -44.47 19.47 27.27
CA GLY A 17 -44.62 18.08 26.88
C GLY A 17 -43.43 17.21 27.27
N VAL A 18 -43.20 16.99 28.58
CA VAL A 18 -42.31 15.93 29.06
C VAL A 18 -42.99 14.57 28.80
N ALA A 19 -42.47 13.83 27.83
CA ALA A 19 -42.71 12.42 27.73
C ALA A 19 -41.32 11.72 27.80
N SER A 20 -40.97 11.21 28.96
CA SER A 20 -39.84 10.37 29.20
C SER A 20 -40.07 9.04 28.49
N LEU A 21 -39.56 8.88 27.27
CA LEU A 21 -39.31 7.58 26.67
C LEU A 21 -37.88 7.18 27.01
N SER A 22 -37.74 6.31 28.00
CA SER A 22 -36.53 5.56 28.23
C SER A 22 -36.27 4.64 27.02
N LEU A 23 -35.54 5.14 26.01
CA LEU A 23 -34.94 4.28 25.01
C LEU A 23 -33.75 3.59 25.68
N SER A 24 -33.97 2.33 26.10
CA SER A 24 -32.89 1.38 26.36
C SER A 24 -32.04 1.31 25.09
N LEU A 25 -30.86 1.93 25.10
CA LEU A 25 -29.81 1.64 24.13
C LEU A 25 -29.40 0.17 24.33
N ILE A 26 -30.05 -0.73 23.62
CA ILE A 26 -29.43 -2.00 23.29
C ILE A 26 -28.29 -1.61 22.37
N ALA A 27 -27.10 -1.55 22.91
CA ALA A 27 -25.86 -1.56 22.12
C ALA A 27 -25.80 -2.95 21.45
N THR A 28 -26.52 -3.09 20.35
CA THR A 28 -26.16 -4.11 19.37
C THR A 28 -24.79 -3.70 18.89
N SER A 29 -23.79 -4.50 19.24
CA SER A 29 -22.53 -4.53 18.55
C SER A 29 -22.84 -4.80 17.07
N SER A 30 -23.15 -3.74 16.31
CA SER A 30 -23.17 -3.80 14.87
C SER A 30 -21.78 -4.21 14.47
N SER A 31 -21.65 -5.43 14.00
CA SER A 31 -20.49 -5.93 13.31
C SER A 31 -20.00 -4.82 12.34
N PHE A 32 -18.74 -4.46 12.45
CA PHE A 32 -18.06 -3.50 11.58
C PHE A 32 -17.91 -4.09 10.17
N SER A 33 -19.01 -4.40 9.48
CA SER A 33 -18.99 -5.04 8.16
C SER A 33 -19.25 -4.10 6.99
N ASP A 34 -19.39 -2.79 7.24
CA ASP A 34 -19.75 -1.84 6.18
C ASP A 34 -18.53 -1.10 5.62
N GLY A 35 -17.70 -1.84 4.84
CA GLY A 35 -16.75 -1.21 3.91
C GLY A 35 -15.56 -0.49 4.55
N HIS A 36 -15.14 -0.89 5.76
CA HIS A 36 -13.95 -0.36 6.42
C HIS A 36 -12.69 -1.18 6.16
N ILE A 37 -12.81 -2.33 5.49
CA ILE A 37 -11.69 -3.23 5.20
C ILE A 37 -11.52 -3.32 3.69
N TYR A 38 -10.31 -3.00 3.22
CA TYR A 38 -10.02 -3.12 1.80
C TYR A 38 -10.06 -4.58 1.34
N GLY A 39 -10.85 -4.86 0.30
CA GLY A 39 -11.05 -6.22 -0.21
C GLY A 39 -12.15 -7.00 0.48
N GLU A 40 -12.88 -6.41 1.42
CA GLU A 40 -14.11 -6.97 1.93
C GLU A 40 -15.27 -6.60 0.99
N ASN A 41 -16.10 -7.60 0.67
CA ASN A 41 -17.28 -7.39 -0.19
C ASN A 41 -16.99 -6.96 -1.65
N ASN A 42 -15.91 -7.44 -2.23
CA ASN A 42 -15.60 -7.27 -3.66
C ASN A 42 -15.95 -8.55 -4.44
N PRO A 43 -17.22 -8.78 -4.83
CA PRO A 43 -17.60 -9.98 -5.57
C PRO A 43 -16.89 -10.04 -6.93
N VAL A 44 -16.85 -11.23 -7.51
CA VAL A 44 -16.38 -11.42 -8.87
C VAL A 44 -17.42 -10.88 -9.85
N THR A 45 -17.08 -9.82 -10.56
CA THR A 45 -17.93 -9.15 -11.56
C THR A 45 -17.62 -9.56 -13.00
N VAL A 46 -16.60 -10.40 -13.21
CA VAL A 46 -16.24 -10.91 -14.55
C VAL A 46 -17.34 -11.80 -15.10
N LYS A 47 -18.04 -11.32 -16.14
CA LYS A 47 -19.12 -12.05 -16.80
C LYS A 47 -18.62 -13.38 -17.38
N GLY A 48 -19.33 -14.46 -17.05
CA GLY A 48 -18.98 -15.80 -17.51
C GLY A 48 -17.76 -16.44 -16.80
N TYR A 49 -17.29 -15.89 -15.68
CA TYR A 49 -16.27 -16.56 -14.86
C TYR A 49 -16.78 -17.92 -14.35
N LYS A 50 -15.97 -18.96 -14.50
CA LYS A 50 -16.35 -20.35 -14.15
C LYS A 50 -15.48 -20.95 -13.04
N GLY A 51 -14.61 -20.14 -12.41
CA GLY A 51 -13.75 -20.61 -11.34
C GLY A 51 -14.41 -20.55 -9.96
N SER A 52 -13.69 -20.91 -8.92
CA SER A 52 -14.18 -20.99 -7.54
C SER A 52 -13.96 -19.73 -6.71
N LYS A 53 -13.37 -18.66 -7.28
CA LYS A 53 -13.14 -17.41 -6.56
C LYS A 53 -14.45 -16.64 -6.40
N THR A 54 -14.68 -16.14 -5.19
CA THR A 54 -15.85 -15.31 -4.85
C THR A 54 -15.47 -13.84 -4.63
N ASP A 55 -14.17 -13.56 -4.38
CA ASP A 55 -13.60 -12.23 -4.16
C ASP A 55 -12.66 -11.88 -5.32
N SER A 56 -12.86 -10.70 -5.92
CA SER A 56 -12.09 -10.20 -7.05
C SER A 56 -10.84 -9.42 -6.65
N THR A 57 -10.59 -9.21 -5.35
CA THR A 57 -9.43 -8.42 -4.86
C THR A 57 -8.11 -9.13 -5.10
N ALA A 58 -7.15 -8.43 -5.72
CA ALA A 58 -5.87 -9.06 -6.08
C ALA A 58 -4.70 -8.06 -6.13
N TYR A 59 -3.89 -8.00 -5.05
CA TYR A 59 -2.68 -7.15 -4.95
C TYR A 59 -1.47 -7.86 -4.29
N THR A 60 -1.41 -9.18 -4.34
CA THR A 60 -0.33 -9.97 -3.71
C THR A 60 1.06 -9.63 -4.25
N GLY A 61 1.17 -9.39 -5.55
CA GLY A 61 2.45 -9.03 -6.17
C GLY A 61 3.04 -7.74 -5.62
N GLN A 62 2.20 -6.77 -5.32
CA GLN A 62 2.58 -5.46 -4.79
C GLN A 62 3.02 -5.57 -3.34
N MET A 63 2.31 -6.34 -2.53
CA MET A 63 2.70 -6.61 -1.14
C MET A 63 4.02 -7.38 -1.05
N ALA A 64 4.26 -8.34 -1.95
CA ALA A 64 5.55 -9.00 -2.04
C ALA A 64 6.68 -8.01 -2.39
N ARG A 65 6.43 -6.99 -3.22
CA ARG A 65 7.41 -5.91 -3.51
C ARG A 65 7.63 -4.98 -2.32
N GLN A 66 6.63 -4.72 -1.49
CA GLN A 66 6.81 -4.01 -0.22
C GLN A 66 7.80 -4.79 0.69
N LEU A 67 7.65 -6.10 0.77
CA LEU A 67 8.56 -6.97 1.54
C LEU A 67 9.96 -7.03 0.95
N GLN A 68 10.09 -7.04 -0.39
CA GLN A 68 11.40 -6.93 -1.06
C GLN A 68 12.06 -5.58 -0.77
N HIS A 69 11.31 -4.49 -0.81
CA HIS A 69 11.81 -3.13 -0.48
C HIS A 69 12.36 -3.08 0.96
N ASN A 70 11.60 -3.58 1.95
CA ASN A 70 12.05 -3.63 3.33
C ASN A 70 13.27 -4.54 3.49
N SER A 71 13.25 -5.71 2.85
CA SER A 71 14.35 -6.67 2.89
C SER A 71 15.61 -6.13 2.19
N LEU A 72 15.45 -5.42 1.06
CA LEU A 72 16.54 -4.73 0.38
C LEU A 72 17.21 -3.71 1.31
N LYS A 73 16.45 -2.85 1.97
CA LYS A 73 16.99 -1.92 2.97
C LYS A 73 17.78 -2.66 4.05
N LYS A 74 17.28 -3.80 4.50
CA LYS A 74 17.92 -4.61 5.54
C LYS A 74 19.22 -5.26 5.06
N ILE A 75 19.25 -5.82 3.84
CA ILE A 75 20.44 -6.47 3.31
C ILE A 75 21.53 -5.47 2.93
N VAL A 76 21.20 -4.29 2.40
CA VAL A 76 22.20 -3.29 2.03
C VAL A 76 22.92 -2.69 3.24
N SER A 77 22.36 -2.80 4.46
CA SER A 77 23.06 -2.47 5.69
C SER A 77 24.09 -3.52 6.12
N LYS A 78 24.33 -4.55 5.31
CA LYS A 78 25.32 -5.62 5.54
C LYS A 78 26.53 -5.52 4.61
N GLY A 79 26.80 -4.34 4.07
CA GLY A 79 27.97 -4.10 3.23
C GLY A 79 29.28 -4.49 3.92
N LYS A 80 30.23 -5.03 3.14
CA LYS A 80 31.53 -5.51 3.61
C LYS A 80 32.64 -5.02 2.66
N PRO A 81 33.59 -4.21 3.13
CA PRO A 81 34.70 -3.68 2.31
C PRO A 81 35.58 -4.76 1.69
N SER A 82 35.73 -5.88 2.39
CA SER A 82 36.68 -6.96 2.08
C SER A 82 36.00 -8.23 1.52
N ASP A 83 34.90 -8.08 0.75
CA ASP A 83 34.29 -9.24 0.08
C ASP A 83 34.87 -9.40 -1.34
N PRO A 84 35.92 -10.22 -1.55
CA PRO A 84 36.56 -10.39 -2.85
C PRO A 84 35.67 -11.16 -3.84
N THR A 85 34.67 -11.91 -3.35
CA THR A 85 33.85 -12.82 -4.18
C THR A 85 32.61 -12.12 -4.74
N SER A 86 32.42 -10.84 -4.47
CA SER A 86 31.17 -10.10 -4.81
C SER A 86 29.88 -10.76 -4.27
N ASN A 87 30.00 -11.70 -3.34
CA ASN A 87 28.87 -12.44 -2.81
C ASN A 87 27.87 -11.50 -2.09
N THR A 88 28.38 -10.50 -1.36
CA THR A 88 27.57 -9.46 -0.71
C THR A 88 26.80 -8.65 -1.75
N LEU A 89 27.46 -8.22 -2.84
CA LEU A 89 26.81 -7.50 -3.95
C LEU A 89 25.72 -8.38 -4.60
N ASN A 90 26.01 -9.63 -4.92
CA ASN A 90 25.07 -10.54 -5.55
C ASN A 90 23.83 -10.78 -4.67
N LYS A 91 24.01 -10.95 -3.35
CA LYS A 91 22.90 -11.06 -2.41
C LYS A 91 22.04 -9.79 -2.38
N MET A 92 22.64 -8.61 -2.36
CA MET A 92 21.91 -7.33 -2.39
C MET A 92 21.13 -7.18 -3.71
N LEU A 93 21.79 -7.45 -4.86
CA LEU A 93 21.14 -7.39 -6.18
C LEU A 93 19.99 -8.38 -6.29
N ASN A 94 20.11 -9.57 -5.69
CA ASN A 94 19.02 -10.55 -5.72
C ASN A 94 17.73 -9.99 -5.08
N TYR A 95 17.82 -9.23 -3.98
CA TYR A 95 16.64 -8.58 -3.36
C TYR A 95 16.06 -7.44 -4.22
N PHE A 96 16.80 -6.89 -5.15
CA PHE A 96 16.31 -5.88 -6.08
C PHE A 96 15.82 -6.47 -7.40
N GLU A 97 16.58 -7.37 -8.00
CA GLU A 97 16.33 -7.93 -9.33
C GLU A 97 15.56 -9.26 -9.33
N ASN A 98 15.61 -10.01 -8.23
CA ASN A 98 15.01 -11.35 -8.08
C ASN A 98 15.26 -12.25 -9.29
N LYS A 99 16.53 -12.39 -9.70
CA LYS A 99 16.91 -13.13 -10.90
C LYS A 99 16.59 -14.63 -10.81
N ASP A 100 16.65 -15.19 -9.61
CA ASP A 100 16.43 -16.63 -9.38
C ASP A 100 14.94 -16.99 -9.45
N LYS A 101 14.02 -16.05 -9.61
CA LYS A 101 12.56 -16.23 -9.54
C LYS A 101 12.12 -16.96 -8.26
N THR A 102 12.78 -16.70 -7.14
CA THR A 102 12.83 -17.65 -6.06
C THR A 102 11.66 -17.53 -5.12
N LYS A 103 10.91 -18.59 -5.04
CA LYS A 103 10.11 -18.96 -3.88
C LYS A 103 10.96 -19.08 -2.60
N SER A 104 12.29 -19.11 -2.73
CA SER A 104 13.24 -19.29 -1.61
C SER A 104 13.80 -17.97 -1.05
N MET A 105 13.46 -16.81 -1.61
CA MET A 105 13.95 -15.52 -1.09
C MET A 105 13.29 -15.21 0.26
N ALA A 106 14.09 -15.28 1.33
CA ALA A 106 13.62 -15.04 2.70
C ALA A 106 13.20 -13.59 2.91
N ILE A 107 12.13 -13.37 3.65
CA ILE A 107 11.72 -12.05 4.12
C ILE A 107 12.64 -11.66 5.28
N LEU A 108 13.40 -10.57 5.13
CA LEU A 108 14.33 -10.07 6.12
C LEU A 108 13.72 -9.01 7.03
N ASP A 109 12.65 -8.38 6.57
CA ASP A 109 11.91 -7.38 7.35
C ASP A 109 10.46 -7.28 6.82
N PRO A 110 9.44 -7.60 7.65
CA PRO A 110 9.54 -8.04 9.04
C PRO A 110 10.07 -9.48 9.17
N LYS A 111 10.89 -9.69 10.19
CA LYS A 111 11.31 -11.02 10.59
C LYS A 111 10.42 -11.51 11.75
N SER A 112 9.94 -12.73 11.66
CA SER A 112 9.14 -13.35 12.72
C SER A 112 9.88 -13.38 14.06
N SER A 113 9.17 -13.09 15.14
CA SER A 113 9.65 -13.19 16.51
C SER A 113 8.52 -13.66 17.43
N SER A 114 8.86 -14.04 18.67
CA SER A 114 7.85 -14.42 19.67
C SER A 114 6.90 -13.27 20.02
N LYS A 115 7.37 -12.02 19.93
CA LYS A 115 6.57 -10.81 20.20
C LYS A 115 5.76 -10.34 18.99
N PHE A 116 6.14 -10.75 17.80
CA PHE A 116 5.47 -10.38 16.56
C PHE A 116 5.63 -11.52 15.55
N PRO A 117 4.90 -12.62 15.74
CA PRO A 117 4.93 -13.75 14.82
C PRO A 117 4.31 -13.37 13.50
N VAL A 118 4.93 -13.76 12.38
CA VAL A 118 4.43 -13.51 11.04
C VAL A 118 4.19 -14.83 10.31
N LYS A 119 3.18 -14.86 9.47
CA LYS A 119 2.72 -16.06 8.78
C LYS A 119 3.70 -16.49 7.68
N GLN A 120 4.20 -15.54 6.90
CA GLN A 120 5.07 -15.84 5.76
C GLN A 120 6.55 -15.64 6.14
N LYS A 121 7.40 -16.50 5.60
CA LYS A 121 8.86 -16.44 5.77
C LYS A 121 9.58 -16.13 4.45
N MET A 122 8.95 -16.43 3.32
CA MET A 122 9.50 -16.31 1.98
C MET A 122 8.62 -15.42 1.11
N VAL A 123 9.23 -14.63 0.23
CA VAL A 123 8.51 -13.76 -0.72
C VAL A 123 7.58 -14.56 -1.62
N GLY A 124 8.00 -15.75 -2.03
CA GLY A 124 7.22 -16.64 -2.90
C GLY A 124 5.93 -17.18 -2.29
N GLU A 125 5.77 -17.14 -0.96
CA GLU A 125 4.52 -17.49 -0.29
C GLU A 125 3.41 -16.45 -0.53
N ILE A 126 3.80 -15.24 -0.98
CA ILE A 126 2.87 -14.16 -1.32
C ILE A 126 2.73 -14.01 -2.84
N SER A 127 3.84 -13.99 -3.58
CA SER A 127 3.85 -13.85 -5.04
C SER A 127 5.10 -14.44 -5.67
N THR A 128 4.93 -15.15 -6.78
CA THR A 128 6.04 -15.81 -7.52
C THR A 128 6.71 -14.90 -8.55
N GLY A 129 6.08 -13.82 -8.97
CA GLY A 129 6.55 -12.93 -10.04
C GLY A 129 7.11 -11.59 -9.56
N SER A 130 7.53 -11.49 -8.29
CA SER A 130 7.91 -10.21 -7.69
C SER A 130 9.33 -9.80 -8.04
N ASN A 131 9.50 -8.54 -8.46
CA ASN A 131 10.76 -7.94 -8.85
C ASN A 131 10.63 -6.41 -8.69
N LEU A 132 11.59 -5.74 -8.06
CA LEU A 132 11.62 -4.29 -7.93
C LEU A 132 12.21 -3.62 -9.18
N ALA A 133 13.27 -4.20 -9.75
CA ALA A 133 13.98 -3.60 -10.87
C ALA A 133 13.11 -3.44 -12.13
N GLY A 134 12.31 -4.46 -12.45
CA GLY A 134 11.40 -4.42 -13.59
C GLY A 134 10.15 -3.55 -13.39
N LYS A 135 10.03 -2.95 -12.20
CA LYS A 135 8.95 -2.03 -11.84
C LYS A 135 9.44 -0.60 -11.58
N ALA A 136 10.75 -0.39 -11.66
CA ALA A 136 11.32 0.94 -11.51
C ALA A 136 11.03 1.80 -12.74
N ASP A 137 10.94 3.11 -12.52
CA ASP A 137 10.78 4.11 -13.58
C ASP A 137 11.89 3.94 -14.66
N GLY A 138 11.48 3.66 -15.87
CA GLY A 138 12.36 3.47 -17.04
C GLY A 138 12.84 4.78 -17.68
N ARG A 139 12.30 5.93 -17.26
CA ARG A 139 12.70 7.24 -17.76
C ARG A 139 14.11 7.60 -17.25
N VAL A 140 14.83 8.35 -18.05
CA VAL A 140 16.13 8.91 -17.64
C VAL A 140 15.92 9.87 -16.47
N GLN A 141 16.72 9.67 -15.41
CA GLN A 141 16.68 10.51 -14.22
C GLN A 141 17.58 11.72 -14.41
N LEU A 142 17.01 12.89 -14.64
CA LEU A 142 17.72 14.11 -15.04
C LEU A 142 18.82 14.56 -14.06
N SER A 143 18.67 14.27 -12.77
CA SER A 143 19.65 14.60 -11.74
C SER A 143 20.82 13.61 -11.64
N TRP A 144 20.85 12.58 -12.49
CA TRP A 144 21.87 11.54 -12.47
C TRP A 144 22.68 11.51 -13.77
N PRO A 145 24.00 11.30 -13.71
CA PRO A 145 24.84 11.25 -14.90
C PRO A 145 24.58 9.97 -15.73
N ASN A 146 25.10 9.96 -16.96
CA ASN A 146 25.11 8.79 -17.84
C ASN A 146 23.72 8.24 -18.22
N ASN A 147 22.70 9.09 -18.28
CA ASN A 147 21.34 8.72 -18.67
C ASN A 147 20.78 7.54 -17.85
N MET A 148 21.07 7.50 -16.55
CA MET A 148 20.61 6.43 -15.67
C MET A 148 19.10 6.43 -15.54
N THR A 149 18.48 5.23 -15.67
CA THR A 149 17.09 5.00 -15.32
C THR A 149 16.93 4.84 -13.79
N GLY A 150 15.69 4.84 -13.30
CA GLY A 150 15.43 4.58 -11.88
C GLY A 150 16.07 3.29 -11.36
N ALA A 151 16.03 2.21 -12.17
CA ALA A 151 16.71 0.95 -11.83
C ALA A 151 18.23 1.08 -11.78
N ASP A 152 18.83 1.84 -12.71
CA ASP A 152 20.27 2.01 -12.76
C ASP A 152 20.82 2.80 -11.57
N VAL A 153 20.08 3.81 -11.14
CA VAL A 153 20.40 4.58 -9.92
C VAL A 153 20.40 3.67 -8.68
N ILE A 154 19.39 2.81 -8.55
CA ILE A 154 19.33 1.87 -7.42
C ILE A 154 20.50 0.87 -7.49
N ARG A 155 20.80 0.30 -8.65
CA ARG A 155 21.98 -0.58 -8.86
C ARG A 155 23.28 0.11 -8.50
N PHE A 156 23.46 1.35 -8.93
CA PHE A 156 24.65 2.15 -8.59
C PHE A 156 24.80 2.28 -7.08
N MET A 157 23.74 2.66 -6.37
CA MET A 157 23.76 2.79 -4.91
C MET A 157 24.01 1.45 -4.21
N ILE A 158 23.43 0.34 -4.70
CA ILE A 158 23.68 -1.01 -4.17
C ILE A 158 25.17 -1.38 -4.33
N LYS A 159 25.77 -1.12 -5.49
CA LYS A 159 27.21 -1.35 -5.73
C LYS A 159 28.08 -0.55 -4.75
N LYS A 160 27.72 0.69 -4.42
CA LYS A 160 28.40 1.48 -3.40
C LYS A 160 28.21 0.88 -2.00
N ALA A 161 26.98 0.59 -1.60
CA ALA A 161 26.65 0.03 -0.30
C ALA A 161 27.37 -1.30 -0.03
N SER A 162 27.52 -2.16 -1.05
CA SER A 162 28.14 -3.49 -0.87
C SER A 162 29.58 -3.42 -0.43
N LYS A 163 30.30 -2.35 -0.78
CA LYS A 163 31.73 -2.14 -0.50
C LYS A 163 32.00 -1.32 0.76
N ILE A 164 30.98 -0.93 1.51
CA ILE A 164 31.09 -0.04 2.65
C ILE A 164 30.52 -0.73 3.88
N SER A 165 31.26 -0.75 4.99
CA SER A 165 30.80 -1.34 6.24
C SER A 165 29.45 -0.76 6.67
N GLY A 166 28.45 -1.62 6.88
CA GLY A 166 27.10 -1.19 7.21
C GLY A 166 26.38 -0.40 6.11
N GLY A 167 26.99 -0.21 4.94
CA GLY A 167 26.46 0.60 3.84
C GLY A 167 26.46 2.10 4.09
N VAL A 168 27.19 2.59 5.10
CA VAL A 168 27.28 4.02 5.46
C VAL A 168 28.69 4.53 5.19
N ASP A 169 28.84 5.47 4.26
CA ASP A 169 30.14 6.11 3.99
C ASP A 169 30.37 7.28 4.95
N MET A 170 31.19 7.01 5.97
CA MET A 170 31.48 7.99 7.01
C MET A 170 32.29 9.21 6.52
N ARG A 171 32.91 9.14 5.32
CA ARG A 171 33.72 10.24 4.77
C ARG A 171 32.84 11.34 4.19
N ASN A 172 31.68 11.00 3.66
CA ASN A 172 30.79 11.96 3.01
C ASN A 172 29.35 11.93 3.58
N GLY A 173 29.11 11.14 4.65
CA GLY A 173 27.81 11.02 5.31
C GLY A 173 26.74 10.25 4.51
N MET A 174 27.09 9.61 3.42
CA MET A 174 26.12 8.89 2.57
C MET A 174 25.64 7.61 3.24
N ASN A 175 24.38 7.61 3.67
CA ASN A 175 23.70 6.44 4.23
C ASN A 175 22.94 5.71 3.11
N TYR A 176 23.63 4.80 2.40
CA TYR A 176 23.05 4.09 1.26
C TYR A 176 21.81 3.26 1.61
N PRO A 177 21.69 2.55 2.75
CA PRO A 177 20.45 1.90 3.15
C PRO A 177 19.24 2.84 3.18
N GLN A 178 19.40 4.06 3.66
CA GLN A 178 18.34 5.07 3.67
C GLN A 178 18.08 5.63 2.27
N LEU A 179 19.14 5.98 1.54
CA LEU A 179 19.02 6.52 0.17
C LEU A 179 18.33 5.52 -0.76
N ILE A 180 18.77 4.25 -0.77
CA ILE A 180 18.16 3.19 -1.58
C ILE A 180 16.68 3.01 -1.20
N SER A 181 16.37 2.96 0.10
CA SER A 181 14.99 2.80 0.55
C SER A 181 14.09 3.96 0.08
N LYS A 182 14.55 5.22 0.25
CA LYS A 182 13.76 6.39 -0.15
C LYS A 182 13.63 6.51 -1.66
N TYR A 183 14.72 6.29 -2.38
CA TYR A 183 14.69 6.36 -3.84
C TYR A 183 13.82 5.25 -4.45
N THR A 184 13.87 4.03 -3.90
CA THR A 184 12.98 2.94 -4.33
C THR A 184 11.52 3.25 -4.06
N MET A 185 11.20 3.96 -2.97
CA MET A 185 9.82 4.41 -2.74
C MET A 185 9.30 5.33 -3.85
N GLY A 186 10.13 6.28 -4.33
CA GLY A 186 9.77 7.14 -5.45
C GLY A 186 9.79 6.39 -6.78
N ALA A 187 10.96 5.84 -7.14
CA ALA A 187 11.19 5.27 -8.46
C ALA A 187 10.45 3.94 -8.73
N VAL A 188 9.94 3.27 -7.69
CA VAL A 188 9.18 2.01 -7.84
C VAL A 188 7.78 2.15 -7.28
N LEU A 189 7.62 2.39 -5.97
CA LEU A 189 6.31 2.28 -5.33
C LEU A 189 5.37 3.40 -5.78
N TYR A 190 5.84 4.65 -5.75
CA TYR A 190 5.06 5.81 -6.20
C TYR A 190 4.83 5.77 -7.71
N HIS A 191 5.89 5.58 -8.49
CA HIS A 191 5.79 5.48 -9.95
C HIS A 191 4.76 4.43 -10.39
N GLN A 192 4.76 3.25 -9.78
CA GLN A 192 3.78 2.22 -10.10
C GLN A 192 2.37 2.60 -9.64
N ALA A 193 2.21 3.10 -8.41
CA ALA A 193 0.89 3.47 -7.90
C ALA A 193 0.26 4.58 -8.74
N CYS A 194 0.96 5.71 -8.90
CA CYS A 194 0.43 6.92 -9.50
C CYS A 194 0.54 6.90 -11.03
N ASP A 195 1.76 6.85 -11.60
CA ASP A 195 1.94 7.02 -13.04
C ASP A 195 1.36 5.83 -13.84
N ASN A 196 1.58 4.58 -13.34
CA ASN A 196 1.19 3.39 -14.08
C ASN A 196 -0.25 2.95 -13.79
N TYR A 197 -0.64 2.81 -12.51
CA TYR A 197 -1.93 2.21 -12.17
C TYR A 197 -3.07 3.22 -12.05
N LEU A 198 -2.86 4.35 -11.38
CA LEU A 198 -3.93 5.35 -11.20
C LEU A 198 -4.08 6.29 -12.38
N ASP A 199 -3.01 6.55 -13.14
CA ASP A 199 -3.07 7.38 -14.34
C ASP A 199 -3.24 6.52 -15.61
N GLU A 200 -2.16 5.89 -16.10
CA GLU A 200 -2.15 5.22 -17.40
C GLU A 200 -3.20 4.12 -17.53
N LYS A 201 -3.33 3.24 -16.53
CA LYS A 201 -4.25 2.09 -16.57
C LYS A 201 -5.68 2.43 -16.15
N MET A 202 -5.92 3.61 -15.61
CA MET A 202 -7.27 4.07 -15.30
C MET A 202 -7.91 4.88 -16.42
N THR A 203 -7.26 5.10 -17.56
CA THR A 203 -7.92 5.64 -18.76
C THR A 203 -9.00 4.68 -19.26
N ALA A 204 -10.10 5.20 -19.84
CA ALA A 204 -11.26 4.39 -20.22
C ALA A 204 -10.94 3.21 -21.15
N SER A 205 -9.97 3.38 -22.06
CA SER A 205 -9.58 2.37 -23.05
C SER A 205 -8.57 1.34 -22.54
N ASN A 206 -7.78 1.66 -21.52
CA ASN A 206 -6.75 0.78 -20.99
C ASN A 206 -7.32 -0.08 -19.87
N LYS A 207 -7.05 -1.40 -19.89
CA LYS A 207 -7.55 -2.34 -18.86
C LYS A 207 -9.05 -2.14 -18.54
N PRO A 208 -9.94 -2.34 -19.52
CA PRO A 208 -11.36 -2.01 -19.37
C PRO A 208 -12.05 -2.86 -18.30
N ASN A 209 -13.19 -2.34 -17.78
CA ASN A 209 -13.97 -3.03 -16.73
C ASN A 209 -14.90 -4.12 -17.25
N ASP A 210 -15.24 -4.08 -18.53
CA ASP A 210 -16.12 -5.05 -19.21
C ASP A 210 -15.40 -6.32 -19.69
N LYS A 211 -14.16 -6.53 -19.28
CA LYS A 211 -13.34 -7.68 -19.67
C LYS A 211 -12.48 -8.18 -18.51
N PRO A 212 -12.24 -9.49 -18.44
CA PRO A 212 -11.26 -10.01 -17.50
C PRO A 212 -9.87 -9.42 -17.80
N TYR A 213 -9.08 -9.15 -16.77
CA TYR A 213 -7.72 -8.62 -16.90
C TYR A 213 -6.84 -9.44 -17.85
N LYS A 214 -7.00 -10.75 -17.79
CA LYS A 214 -6.42 -11.74 -18.71
C LYS A 214 -7.34 -12.96 -18.77
N LYS A 215 -7.16 -13.82 -19.77
CA LYS A 215 -7.95 -15.06 -19.92
C LYS A 215 -7.99 -15.85 -18.60
N GLY A 216 -9.20 -16.13 -18.12
CA GLY A 216 -9.43 -16.90 -16.89
C GLY A 216 -9.24 -16.12 -15.57
N ALA A 217 -8.97 -14.81 -15.62
CA ALA A 217 -8.92 -13.99 -14.41
C ALA A 217 -10.32 -13.83 -13.80
N TYR A 218 -10.36 -13.76 -12.48
CA TYR A 218 -11.57 -13.55 -11.68
C TYR A 218 -11.83 -12.07 -11.33
N TYR A 219 -11.05 -11.17 -11.91
CA TYR A 219 -11.13 -9.73 -11.77
C TYR A 219 -11.07 -9.05 -13.14
N THR A 220 -11.70 -7.89 -13.25
CA THR A 220 -11.67 -7.06 -14.45
C THR A 220 -10.36 -6.29 -14.59
N GLY A 221 -10.18 -5.59 -15.70
CA GLY A 221 -9.02 -4.74 -15.91
C GLY A 221 -8.93 -3.58 -14.91
N LYS A 222 -10.06 -2.92 -14.62
CA LYS A 222 -10.12 -1.79 -13.68
C LYS A 222 -9.97 -2.22 -12.23
N GLU A 223 -10.69 -3.26 -11.83
CA GLU A 223 -10.57 -3.83 -10.49
C GLU A 223 -9.11 -4.14 -10.15
N HIS A 224 -8.44 -4.88 -11.03
CA HIS A 224 -7.06 -5.28 -10.78
C HIS A 224 -6.08 -4.09 -10.78
N SER A 225 -6.25 -3.14 -11.69
CA SER A 225 -5.38 -1.95 -11.71
C SER A 225 -5.51 -1.11 -10.45
N TRP A 226 -6.73 -0.96 -9.94
CA TRP A 226 -7.00 -0.25 -8.69
C TRP A 226 -6.41 -0.97 -7.48
N ASP A 227 -6.62 -2.27 -7.40
CA ASP A 227 -6.07 -3.13 -6.32
C ASP A 227 -4.54 -3.10 -6.32
N GLU A 228 -3.91 -3.11 -7.50
CA GLU A 228 -2.45 -3.03 -7.61
C GLU A 228 -1.91 -1.68 -7.09
N ALA A 229 -2.62 -0.56 -7.35
CA ALA A 229 -2.26 0.74 -6.80
C ALA A 229 -2.37 0.75 -5.26
N PHE A 230 -3.45 0.18 -4.70
CA PHE A 230 -3.59 0.01 -3.25
C PHE A 230 -2.43 -0.79 -2.65
N GLY A 231 -2.02 -1.88 -3.27
CA GLY A 231 -0.88 -2.68 -2.81
C GLY A 231 0.44 -1.89 -2.79
N TYR A 232 0.63 -0.93 -3.71
CA TYR A 232 1.79 -0.02 -3.68
C TYR A 232 1.65 1.12 -2.67
N TRP A 233 0.44 1.53 -2.32
CA TRP A 233 0.18 2.39 -1.16
C TRP A 233 0.70 1.73 0.12
N GLY A 234 0.45 0.44 0.30
CA GLY A 234 1.03 -0.39 1.35
C GLY A 234 0.32 -0.33 2.70
N ALA A 235 -0.94 0.08 2.73
CA ALA A 235 -1.76 0.04 3.94
C ALA A 235 -2.18 -1.41 4.28
N ALA A 236 -2.34 -1.72 5.57
CA ALA A 236 -3.03 -2.92 5.99
C ALA A 236 -4.49 -2.86 5.53
N ALA A 237 -5.09 -4.00 5.19
CA ALA A 237 -6.47 -4.03 4.71
C ALA A 237 -7.46 -3.38 5.71
N HIS A 238 -7.22 -3.56 7.00
CA HIS A 238 -8.05 -3.03 8.10
C HIS A 238 -7.60 -1.66 8.65
N THR A 239 -6.78 -0.91 7.89
CA THR A 239 -6.22 0.39 8.32
C THR A 239 -7.28 1.36 8.83
N MET A 240 -8.50 1.35 8.27
CA MET A 240 -9.58 2.25 8.71
C MET A 240 -10.05 2.00 10.14
N THR A 241 -9.80 0.80 10.70
CA THR A 241 -10.12 0.46 12.10
C THR A 241 -9.02 0.86 13.08
N LEU A 242 -7.85 1.28 12.57
CA LEU A 242 -6.68 1.63 13.36
C LEU A 242 -6.54 3.16 13.52
N SER A 243 -5.95 3.58 14.63
CA SER A 243 -5.40 4.92 14.74
C SER A 243 -4.08 5.04 13.94
N ALA A 244 -3.65 6.27 13.65
CA ALA A 244 -2.35 6.52 13.03
C ALA A 244 -1.19 5.96 13.87
N GLN A 245 -1.29 6.06 15.21
CA GLN A 245 -0.29 5.47 16.11
C GLN A 245 -0.25 3.95 16.02
N GLN A 246 -1.40 3.28 16.00
CA GLN A 246 -1.47 1.82 15.85
C GLN A 246 -0.90 1.39 14.49
N SER A 247 -1.27 2.02 13.39
CA SER A 247 -0.71 1.71 12.06
C SER A 247 0.80 1.90 12.00
N TYR A 248 1.32 2.95 12.65
CA TYR A 248 2.76 3.16 12.79
C TYR A 248 3.42 2.04 13.60
N ASP A 249 2.83 1.63 14.73
CA ASP A 249 3.38 0.59 15.60
C ASP A 249 3.29 -0.80 14.96
N VAL A 250 2.26 -1.08 14.16
CA VAL A 250 2.18 -2.25 13.27
C VAL A 250 3.38 -2.27 12.32
N ALA A 251 3.62 -1.20 11.58
CA ALA A 251 4.78 -1.11 10.67
C ALA A 251 6.12 -1.27 11.39
N LYS A 252 6.20 -0.89 12.66
CA LYS A 252 7.37 -1.07 13.54
C LYS A 252 7.42 -2.42 14.24
N LYS A 253 6.45 -3.30 14.04
CA LYS A 253 6.35 -4.63 14.69
C LYS A 253 6.28 -4.52 16.22
N LYS A 254 5.52 -3.54 16.73
CA LYS A 254 5.37 -3.24 18.16
C LYS A 254 3.98 -3.55 18.71
N ASP A 255 2.97 -3.57 17.83
CA ASP A 255 1.59 -3.81 18.22
C ASP A 255 1.03 -5.02 17.46
N LEU A 256 1.23 -6.21 18.03
CA LEU A 256 0.69 -7.46 17.49
C LEU A 256 -0.84 -7.45 17.48
N LYS A 257 -1.46 -6.94 18.54
CA LYS A 257 -2.93 -6.94 18.68
C LYS A 257 -3.60 -6.06 17.60
N ALA A 258 -2.99 -4.94 17.28
CA ALA A 258 -3.49 -4.08 16.19
C ALA A 258 -3.22 -4.68 14.80
N ALA A 259 -2.13 -5.43 14.63
CA ALA A 259 -1.78 -6.08 13.36
C ALA A 259 -2.64 -7.31 13.09
N ASP A 260 -2.78 -8.20 14.05
CA ASP A 260 -3.52 -9.48 13.98
C ASP A 260 -5.04 -9.21 14.01
N PHE A 261 -5.58 -8.86 12.85
CA PHE A 261 -6.99 -8.48 12.71
C PHE A 261 -7.93 -9.69 12.86
N ASN A 262 -7.53 -10.83 12.32
CA ASN A 262 -8.32 -12.07 12.36
C ASN A 262 -8.17 -12.83 13.70
N LYS A 263 -7.27 -12.40 14.58
CA LYS A 263 -7.01 -12.95 15.92
C LYS A 263 -6.54 -14.41 15.93
N ASP A 264 -5.78 -14.81 14.90
CA ASP A 264 -5.20 -16.15 14.80
C ASP A 264 -3.82 -16.26 15.49
N GLY A 265 -3.32 -15.17 16.05
CA GLY A 265 -2.05 -15.10 16.80
C GLY A 265 -0.82 -14.87 15.92
N VAL A 266 -0.97 -14.74 14.60
CA VAL A 266 0.11 -14.46 13.65
C VAL A 266 -0.30 -13.38 12.65
N VAL A 267 0.66 -12.62 12.16
CA VAL A 267 0.39 -11.52 11.22
C VAL A 267 0.54 -12.01 9.78
N ASP A 268 -0.52 -11.91 9.01
CA ASP A 268 -0.48 -12.11 7.56
C ASP A 268 0.15 -10.89 6.87
N LEU A 269 1.37 -11.07 6.37
CA LEU A 269 2.14 -10.00 5.74
C LEU A 269 1.50 -9.47 4.45
N TYR A 270 0.55 -10.18 3.89
CA TYR A 270 -0.20 -9.76 2.73
C TYR A 270 -1.33 -8.77 3.06
N LYS A 271 -2.00 -8.93 4.20
CA LYS A 271 -3.22 -8.17 4.54
C LYS A 271 -3.10 -7.30 5.80
N GLU A 272 -2.26 -7.70 6.76
CA GLU A 272 -2.29 -7.18 8.13
C GLU A 272 -1.11 -6.28 8.49
N MET A 273 -0.23 -5.98 7.53
CA MET A 273 0.93 -5.11 7.74
C MET A 273 0.80 -3.77 7.01
N THR A 274 1.42 -2.76 7.60
CA THR A 274 1.57 -1.42 7.00
C THR A 274 3.00 -1.22 6.49
N TYR A 275 3.14 -0.79 5.24
CA TYR A 275 4.42 -0.60 4.54
C TYR A 275 4.53 0.76 3.85
N GLY A 276 5.66 1.03 3.24
CA GLY A 276 5.91 2.05 2.23
C GLY A 276 5.33 3.41 2.56
N HIS A 277 4.51 3.94 1.68
CA HIS A 277 3.92 5.26 1.83
C HIS A 277 2.91 5.33 2.99
N ALA A 278 2.10 4.29 3.21
CA ALA A 278 1.15 4.24 4.31
C ALA A 278 1.86 4.29 5.69
N TYR A 279 3.05 3.66 5.83
CA TYR A 279 3.87 3.81 7.02
C TYR A 279 4.28 5.28 7.26
N TYR A 280 4.72 5.99 6.21
CA TYR A 280 5.12 7.41 6.38
C TYR A 280 3.91 8.31 6.64
N ALA A 281 2.78 8.08 5.99
CA ALA A 281 1.53 8.77 6.30
C ALA A 281 1.17 8.59 7.79
N SER A 282 1.17 7.35 8.29
CA SER A 282 0.91 7.10 9.71
C SER A 282 1.89 7.83 10.63
N ALA A 283 3.17 7.92 10.23
CA ALA A 283 4.20 8.60 11.01
C ALA A 283 3.95 10.13 11.12
N PHE A 284 3.44 10.76 10.06
CA PHE A 284 3.03 12.17 10.07
C PHE A 284 1.74 12.37 10.87
N ASP A 285 0.75 11.52 10.66
CA ASP A 285 -0.59 11.67 11.23
C ASP A 285 -0.64 11.45 12.74
N ARG A 286 0.35 10.77 13.33
CA ARG A 286 0.48 10.62 14.80
C ARG A 286 0.46 11.94 15.55
N GLY A 287 0.90 13.01 14.92
CA GLY A 287 0.89 14.36 15.51
C GLY A 287 -0.49 15.01 15.54
N GLY A 288 -1.52 14.40 14.96
CA GLY A 288 -2.89 14.91 14.92
C GLY A 288 -3.09 16.16 14.05
N LYS A 289 -2.09 16.53 13.23
CA LYS A 289 -2.14 17.70 12.33
C LYS A 289 -2.54 17.35 10.91
N THR A 290 -2.48 16.08 10.55
CA THR A 290 -2.80 15.56 9.22
C THR A 290 -3.59 14.25 9.37
N ASP A 291 -4.27 13.83 8.30
CA ASP A 291 -5.03 12.58 8.22
C ASP A 291 -4.79 11.89 6.84
N TYR A 292 -3.57 11.89 6.37
CA TYR A 292 -3.20 11.30 5.08
C TYR A 292 -3.50 9.81 4.99
N LEU A 293 -3.22 9.07 6.07
CA LEU A 293 -3.37 7.62 6.09
C LEU A 293 -4.81 7.20 5.82
N LYS A 294 -5.76 7.77 6.58
CA LYS A 294 -7.18 7.42 6.44
C LYS A 294 -7.78 8.02 5.20
N THR A 295 -7.45 9.26 4.86
CA THR A 295 -7.92 9.93 3.64
C THR A 295 -7.59 9.11 2.40
N VAL A 296 -6.32 8.74 2.21
CA VAL A 296 -5.90 7.95 1.04
C VAL A 296 -6.48 6.53 1.07
N THR A 297 -6.49 5.89 2.24
CA THR A 297 -7.04 4.52 2.35
C THR A 297 -8.55 4.51 2.07
N LYS A 298 -9.28 5.52 2.57
CA LYS A 298 -10.72 5.67 2.29
C LYS A 298 -10.99 5.89 0.81
N ALA A 299 -10.22 6.75 0.15
CA ALA A 299 -10.33 6.97 -1.29
C ALA A 299 -10.14 5.66 -2.08
N PHE A 300 -9.18 4.82 -1.70
CA PHE A 300 -9.02 3.50 -2.31
C PHE A 300 -10.24 2.60 -2.08
N ILE A 301 -10.83 2.60 -0.88
CA ILE A 301 -12.03 1.81 -0.59
C ILE A 301 -13.22 2.32 -1.41
N ASP A 302 -13.44 3.61 -1.43
CA ASP A 302 -14.61 4.21 -2.10
C ASP A 302 -14.50 4.10 -3.62
N GLY A 303 -13.33 4.36 -4.20
CA GLY A 303 -13.10 4.16 -5.63
C GLY A 303 -13.28 2.69 -6.05
N ARG A 304 -12.83 1.73 -5.21
CA ARG A 304 -13.06 0.30 -5.49
C ARG A 304 -14.55 -0.08 -5.45
N LYS A 305 -15.33 0.52 -4.54
CA LYS A 305 -16.79 0.33 -4.49
C LYS A 305 -17.46 0.80 -5.78
N ILE A 306 -17.07 1.96 -6.31
CA ILE A 306 -17.60 2.50 -7.59
C ILE A 306 -17.30 1.53 -8.73
N ILE A 307 -16.06 1.03 -8.82
CA ILE A 307 -15.68 0.06 -9.86
C ILE A 307 -16.48 -1.24 -9.72
N THR A 308 -16.65 -1.75 -8.50
CA THR A 308 -17.41 -2.97 -8.21
C THR A 308 -18.90 -2.79 -8.53
N ALA A 309 -19.50 -1.64 -8.18
CA ALA A 309 -20.90 -1.33 -8.44
C ALA A 309 -21.25 -1.27 -9.94
N ALA A 310 -20.26 -1.06 -10.81
CA ALA A 310 -20.45 -1.17 -12.25
C ALA A 310 -20.66 -2.61 -12.74
N ASP A 311 -20.53 -3.61 -11.88
CA ASP A 311 -20.83 -5.03 -12.11
C ASP A 311 -20.29 -5.58 -13.45
N GLY A 312 -19.02 -5.28 -13.73
CA GLY A 312 -18.36 -5.71 -14.97
C GLY A 312 -18.86 -4.99 -16.22
N GLU A 313 -19.56 -3.88 -16.08
CA GLU A 313 -19.90 -3.00 -17.20
C GLU A 313 -18.75 -2.04 -17.52
N LYS A 314 -18.78 -1.51 -18.74
CA LYS A 314 -17.79 -0.54 -19.21
C LYS A 314 -17.90 0.77 -18.44
N LEU A 315 -16.76 1.24 -17.93
CA LEU A 315 -16.64 2.56 -17.32
C LEU A 315 -16.22 3.61 -18.35
N THR A 316 -16.94 4.72 -18.41
CA THR A 316 -16.60 5.88 -19.24
C THR A 316 -15.52 6.72 -18.57
N SER A 317 -14.97 7.73 -19.29
CA SER A 317 -14.04 8.69 -18.67
C SER A 317 -14.70 9.47 -17.53
N SER A 318 -16.00 9.82 -17.67
CA SER A 318 -16.75 10.50 -16.59
C SER A 318 -16.91 9.62 -15.34
N ASP A 319 -17.13 8.30 -15.50
CA ASP A 319 -17.22 7.37 -14.38
C ASP A 319 -15.87 7.25 -13.66
N LEU A 320 -14.77 7.22 -14.43
CA LEU A 320 -13.42 7.14 -13.88
C LEU A 320 -13.00 8.42 -13.14
N THR A 321 -13.50 9.60 -13.57
CA THR A 321 -13.34 10.83 -12.77
C THR A 321 -13.95 10.66 -11.39
N LYS A 322 -15.16 10.10 -11.28
CA LYS A 322 -15.81 9.82 -9.98
C LYS A 322 -15.03 8.79 -9.14
N VAL A 323 -14.34 7.84 -9.77
CA VAL A 323 -13.47 6.88 -9.07
C VAL A 323 -12.28 7.58 -8.44
N HIS A 324 -11.71 8.59 -9.09
CA HIS A 324 -10.56 9.35 -8.59
C HIS A 324 -10.93 10.44 -7.58
N GLU A 325 -12.19 10.86 -7.55
CA GLU A 325 -12.73 11.92 -6.68
C GLU A 325 -13.90 11.39 -5.80
N PRO A 326 -13.70 10.31 -5.04
CA PRO A 326 -14.78 9.71 -4.23
C PRO A 326 -15.07 10.50 -2.96
#